data_b9eac2f60ea8f717eb0ca0ad58070a94
#
_entry.id   b9eac2f60ea8f717eb0ca0ad58070a94
#
_cell.length_a   1.000
_cell.length_b   1.000
_cell.length_c   1.000
_cell.angle_alpha   90.00
_cell.angle_beta   90.00
_cell.angle_gamma   90.00
#
_symmetry.space_group_name_H-M   'P 1'
#
loop_
_entity.id
_entity.type
_entity.pdbx_description
1 polymer ?
#
loop_
_entity_poly.entity_id
_entity_poly.type
_entity_poly.pdbx_seq_one_letter_code
_entity_poly.pdbx_strand_id
1 'polypeptide(L)'
;MTPIPSEARPALAPGVRLQVDKATGEPVLLYPEGVLELNGTAHAILNLCHGAMTVDEIVAALAEEYEVRAEVLRADALECLGDLAQRRLVVLQ
;
A
#
# COMPACT_ATOMS: atom_id res chain seq x y z
N MET A 1 -6.90 -2.95 17.94
CA MET A 1 -6.15 -2.67 16.71
C MET A 1 -4.81 -2.06 17.05
N THR A 2 -3.73 -2.61 16.51
CA THR A 2 -2.39 -2.11 16.78
C THR A 2 -2.06 -1.00 15.78
N PRO A 3 -1.68 0.20 16.24
CA PRO A 3 -1.30 1.26 15.32
C PRO A 3 -0.04 0.89 14.54
N ILE A 4 0.03 1.35 13.31
CA ILE A 4 1.20 1.13 12.46
C ILE A 4 2.23 2.19 12.80
N PRO A 5 3.46 1.80 13.21
CA PRO A 5 4.49 2.79 13.47
C PRO A 5 4.90 3.52 12.19
N SER A 6 5.17 4.82 12.29
CA SER A 6 5.57 5.60 11.11
C SER A 6 6.91 5.17 10.53
N GLU A 7 7.76 4.53 11.32
CA GLU A 7 9.05 4.00 10.88
C GLU A 7 8.97 2.56 10.38
N ALA A 8 7.79 1.94 10.40
CA ALA A 8 7.63 0.60 9.82
C ALA A 8 7.88 0.66 8.31
N ARG A 9 8.47 -0.40 7.77
CA ARG A 9 8.79 -0.52 6.33
C ARG A 9 7.88 -1.57 5.72
N PRO A 10 6.76 -1.15 5.12
CA PRO A 10 5.83 -2.13 4.56
C PRO A 10 6.36 -2.79 3.30
N ALA A 11 6.02 -4.06 3.13
CA ALA A 11 6.36 -4.84 1.94
C ALA A 11 5.20 -5.77 1.63
N LEU A 12 5.07 -6.15 0.36
CA LEU A 12 4.08 -7.16 -0.02
C LEU A 12 4.49 -8.50 0.58
N ALA A 13 3.52 -9.25 1.09
CA ALA A 13 3.78 -10.58 1.65
C ALA A 13 4.26 -11.53 0.55
N PRO A 14 5.00 -12.61 0.90
CA PRO A 14 5.42 -13.59 -0.10
C PRO A 14 4.23 -14.16 -0.87
N GLY A 15 4.34 -14.23 -2.19
CA GLY A 15 3.27 -14.72 -3.05
C GLY A 15 2.24 -13.67 -3.42
N VAL A 16 2.39 -12.43 -2.95
CA VAL A 16 1.49 -11.34 -3.30
C VAL A 16 2.17 -10.47 -4.35
N ARG A 17 1.44 -10.12 -5.40
CA ARG A 17 1.98 -9.32 -6.51
C ARG A 17 1.04 -8.19 -6.89
N LEU A 18 1.62 -7.04 -7.21
CA LEU A 18 0.90 -5.90 -7.73
C LEU A 18 0.94 -5.96 -9.25
N GLN A 19 -0.21 -5.81 -9.89
CA GLN A 19 -0.30 -5.94 -11.34
C GLN A 19 -1.42 -5.07 -11.88
N VAL A 20 -1.32 -4.69 -13.14
CA VAL A 20 -2.42 -4.02 -13.85
C VAL A 20 -3.13 -5.09 -14.67
N ASP A 21 -4.44 -5.20 -14.51
CA ASP A 21 -5.25 -6.14 -15.26
C ASP A 21 -5.32 -5.66 -16.72
N LYS A 22 -4.85 -6.48 -17.64
CA LYS A 22 -4.79 -6.12 -19.06
C LYS A 22 -6.17 -5.98 -19.68
N ALA A 23 -7.17 -6.66 -19.16
CA ALA A 23 -8.51 -6.61 -19.70
C ALA A 23 -9.24 -5.32 -19.33
N THR A 24 -9.02 -4.81 -18.11
CA THR A 24 -9.72 -3.64 -17.60
C THR A 24 -8.84 -2.40 -17.49
N GLY A 25 -7.52 -2.56 -17.47
CA GLY A 25 -6.59 -1.46 -17.22
C GLY A 25 -6.52 -1.04 -15.76
N GLU A 26 -7.18 -1.78 -14.87
CA GLU A 26 -7.24 -1.44 -13.45
C GLU A 26 -6.14 -2.12 -12.65
N PRO A 27 -5.62 -1.47 -11.60
CA PRO A 27 -4.63 -2.10 -10.73
C PRO A 27 -5.27 -3.16 -9.83
N VAL A 28 -4.59 -4.27 -9.68
CA VAL A 28 -5.06 -5.39 -8.84
C VAL A 28 -3.90 -5.91 -8.00
N LEU A 29 -4.26 -6.53 -6.88
CA LEU A 29 -3.32 -7.24 -6.03
C LEU A 29 -3.63 -8.73 -6.17
N LEU A 30 -2.64 -9.49 -6.65
CA LEU A 30 -2.77 -10.93 -6.84
C LEU A 30 -2.20 -11.66 -5.64
N TYR A 31 -2.92 -12.65 -5.13
CA TYR A 31 -2.47 -13.46 -4.01
C TYR A 31 -2.99 -14.89 -4.20
N PRO A 32 -2.47 -15.88 -3.44
CA PRO A 32 -2.82 -17.28 -3.72
C PRO A 32 -4.32 -17.58 -3.71
N GLU A 33 -5.10 -16.89 -2.86
CA GLU A 33 -6.53 -17.15 -2.73
C GLU A 33 -7.40 -16.33 -3.67
N GLY A 34 -6.83 -15.37 -4.41
CA GLY A 34 -7.66 -14.57 -5.30
C GLY A 34 -7.03 -13.28 -5.80
N VAL A 35 -7.90 -12.33 -6.13
CA VAL A 35 -7.55 -11.04 -6.70
C VAL A 35 -8.31 -9.96 -5.96
N LEU A 36 -7.61 -8.88 -5.60
CA LEU A 36 -8.22 -7.72 -4.95
C LEU A 36 -8.08 -6.51 -5.87
N GLU A 37 -9.20 -5.89 -6.21
CA GLU A 37 -9.20 -4.66 -7.00
C GLU A 37 -8.73 -3.50 -6.13
N LEU A 38 -7.93 -2.60 -6.71
CA LEU A 38 -7.35 -1.47 -5.98
C LEU A 38 -7.82 -0.17 -6.60
N ASN A 39 -8.01 0.86 -5.76
CA ASN A 39 -8.20 2.20 -6.28
C ASN A 39 -6.82 2.83 -6.55
N GLY A 40 -6.81 4.01 -7.17
CA GLY A 40 -5.56 4.68 -7.54
C GLY A 40 -4.67 4.99 -6.35
N THR A 41 -5.25 5.37 -5.21
CA THR A 41 -4.51 5.69 -4.00
C THR A 41 -3.82 4.46 -3.45
N ALA A 42 -4.55 3.35 -3.35
CA ALA A 42 -3.97 2.09 -2.88
C ALA A 42 -2.86 1.61 -3.81
N HIS A 43 -3.05 1.73 -5.12
CA HIS A 43 -2.03 1.37 -6.10
C HIS A 43 -0.76 2.18 -5.89
N ALA A 44 -0.89 3.50 -5.74
CA ALA A 44 0.27 4.37 -5.53
C ALA A 44 1.03 4.01 -4.25
N ILE A 45 0.30 3.73 -3.17
CA ILE A 45 0.90 3.35 -1.89
C ILE A 45 1.64 2.01 -2.04
N LEU A 46 0.98 1.01 -2.60
CA LEU A 46 1.56 -0.33 -2.72
C LEU A 46 2.75 -0.40 -3.65
N ASN A 47 2.82 0.49 -4.65
CA ASN A 47 4.00 0.58 -5.52
C ASN A 47 5.28 0.90 -4.74
N LEU A 48 5.16 1.53 -3.59
CA LEU A 48 6.30 1.89 -2.75
C LEU A 48 6.52 0.92 -1.58
N CYS A 49 5.70 -0.15 -1.50
CA CYS A 49 5.77 -1.14 -0.42
C CYS A 49 6.69 -2.29 -0.79
N HIS A 50 7.99 -2.00 -0.84
CA HIS A 50 9.01 -3.00 -1.17
C HIS A 50 10.02 -3.22 -0.04
N GLY A 51 9.69 -2.75 1.15
CA GLY A 51 10.48 -3.00 2.35
C GLY A 51 11.63 -2.03 2.59
N ALA A 52 11.86 -1.08 1.67
CA ALA A 52 12.97 -0.13 1.79
C ALA A 52 12.53 1.23 2.35
N MET A 53 11.28 1.61 2.14
CA MET A 53 10.77 2.91 2.58
C MET A 53 9.90 2.76 3.81
N THR A 54 10.02 3.70 4.75
CA THR A 54 9.13 3.76 5.90
C THR A 54 7.77 4.32 5.48
N VAL A 55 6.75 4.12 6.33
CA VAL A 55 5.44 4.72 6.10
C VAL A 55 5.55 6.24 5.93
N ASP A 56 6.35 6.89 6.78
CA ASP A 56 6.57 8.34 6.68
C ASP A 56 7.18 8.73 5.34
N GLU A 57 8.15 7.97 4.86
CA GLU A 57 8.80 8.25 3.58
C GLU A 57 7.82 8.07 2.42
N ILE A 58 7.00 7.03 2.47
CA ILE A 58 5.98 6.77 1.45
C ILE A 58 4.98 7.93 1.40
N VAL A 59 4.48 8.34 2.56
CA VAL A 59 3.51 9.43 2.65
C VAL A 59 4.12 10.73 2.11
N ALA A 60 5.35 11.04 2.52
CA ALA A 60 6.01 12.28 2.07
C ALA A 60 6.22 12.30 0.56
N ALA A 61 6.67 11.18 -0.01
CA ALA A 61 6.92 11.07 -1.45
C ALA A 61 5.63 11.24 -2.25
N LEU A 62 4.55 10.59 -1.82
CA LEU A 62 3.28 10.66 -2.55
C LEU A 62 2.57 11.99 -2.35
N ALA A 63 2.67 12.59 -1.18
CA ALA A 63 2.09 13.90 -0.93
C ALA A 63 2.72 14.95 -1.86
N GLU A 64 4.03 14.86 -2.06
CA GLU A 64 4.73 15.76 -2.96
C GLU A 64 4.36 15.49 -4.42
N GLU A 65 4.33 14.23 -4.84
CA GLU A 65 4.05 13.85 -6.22
C GLU A 65 2.63 14.27 -6.64
N TYR A 66 1.65 14.07 -5.78
CA TYR A 66 0.23 14.33 -6.11
C TYR A 66 -0.26 15.67 -5.58
N GLU A 67 0.61 16.44 -4.93
CA GLU A 67 0.28 17.77 -4.41
C GLU A 67 -0.93 17.73 -3.47
N VAL A 68 -0.98 16.73 -2.59
CA VAL A 68 -2.03 16.58 -1.59
C VAL A 68 -1.45 16.77 -0.19
N ARG A 69 -2.32 17.03 0.76
CA ARG A 69 -1.90 17.24 2.15
C ARG A 69 -1.43 15.92 2.75
N ALA A 70 -0.27 15.95 3.39
CA ALA A 70 0.32 14.75 3.98
C ALA A 70 -0.58 14.11 5.03
N GLU A 71 -1.31 14.90 5.82
CA GLU A 71 -2.19 14.35 6.86
C GLU A 71 -3.32 13.51 6.26
N VAL A 72 -3.89 13.96 5.14
CA VAL A 72 -4.96 13.25 4.45
C VAL A 72 -4.42 11.94 3.88
N LEU A 73 -3.28 12.03 3.21
CA LEU A 73 -2.67 10.85 2.60
C LEU A 73 -2.21 9.84 3.66
N ARG A 74 -1.71 10.32 4.79
CA ARG A 74 -1.30 9.45 5.89
C ARG A 74 -2.49 8.65 6.42
N ALA A 75 -3.64 9.30 6.59
CA ALA A 75 -4.84 8.62 7.06
C ALA A 75 -5.25 7.52 6.08
N ASP A 76 -5.24 7.83 4.78
CA ASP A 76 -5.56 6.85 3.74
C ASP A 76 -4.56 5.69 3.71
N ALA A 77 -3.26 6.01 3.85
CA ALA A 77 -2.21 5.00 3.82
C ALA A 77 -2.32 4.07 5.03
N LEU A 78 -2.55 4.62 6.22
CA LEU A 78 -2.67 3.80 7.43
C LEU A 78 -3.89 2.88 7.36
N GLU A 79 -5.00 3.37 6.82
CA GLU A 79 -6.20 2.55 6.64
C GLU A 79 -5.94 1.42 5.64
N CYS A 80 -5.34 1.76 4.51
CA CYS A 80 -5.02 0.79 3.47
C CYS A 80 -4.06 -0.28 3.98
N LEU A 81 -2.94 0.14 4.56
CA LEU A 81 -1.91 -0.78 5.04
C LEU A 81 -2.41 -1.60 6.22
N GLY A 82 -3.20 -1.00 7.09
CA GLY A 82 -3.78 -1.72 8.23
C GLY A 82 -4.71 -2.84 7.79
N ASP A 83 -5.58 -2.55 6.82
CA ASP A 83 -6.49 -3.55 6.28
C ASP A 83 -5.72 -4.70 5.61
N LEU A 84 -4.74 -4.34 4.77
CA LEU A 84 -3.96 -5.35 4.05
C LEU A 84 -3.05 -6.16 4.97
N ALA A 85 -2.51 -5.53 6.02
CA ALA A 85 -1.70 -6.25 7.01
C ALA A 85 -2.57 -7.24 7.78
N GLN A 86 -3.79 -6.87 8.11
CA GLN A 86 -4.73 -7.74 8.80
C GLN A 86 -5.08 -8.95 7.93
N ARG A 87 -5.15 -8.76 6.62
CA ARG A 87 -5.39 -9.84 5.66
C ARG A 87 -4.14 -10.63 5.33
N ARG A 88 -2.99 -10.27 5.91
CA ARG A 88 -1.69 -10.90 5.67
C ARG A 88 -1.19 -10.74 4.23
N LEU A 89 -1.61 -9.68 3.57
CA LEU A 89 -1.17 -9.36 2.21
C LEU A 89 0.01 -8.37 2.22
N VAL A 90 0.20 -7.66 3.33
CA VAL A 90 1.30 -6.73 3.55
C VAL A 90 1.98 -7.10 4.87
N VAL A 91 3.31 -7.05 4.86
CA VAL A 91 4.14 -7.29 6.05
C VAL A 91 4.73 -5.94 6.48
N LEU A 92 4.66 -5.64 7.76
CA LEU A 92 5.24 -4.43 8.32
C LEU A 92 6.57 -4.78 9.01
N GLN A 93 7.65 -4.33 8.42
CA GLN A 93 9.01 -4.64 8.90
C GLN A 93 9.59 -3.53 9.74
#